data_3e517ac972ecf377e8a716b8f673e9a5
#
_entry.id   3e517ac972ecf377e8a716b8f673e9a5
#
_cell.length_a   1.000
_cell.length_b   1.000
_cell.length_c   1.000
_cell.angle_alpha   90.00
_cell.angle_beta   90.00
_cell.angle_gamma   90.00
#
_symmetry.space_group_name_H-M   'P 1'
#
loop_
_entity.id
_entity.type
_entity.pdbx_description
1 polymer ?
#
loop_
_entity_poly.entity_id
_entity_poly.type
_entity_poly.pdbx_seq_one_letter_code
_entity_poly.pdbx_strand_id
1 'polypeptide(L)'
;MLKKYRQRTVAKARGSVLELGFGSGVNLPYYNPELIEKYYAVEPDGGLLKLAQKRINKAPFKVEVLQMGAEQIILPDDSIDTVLSTWTLCTIPDIEAALAQARRVLKPGGQLIFVEHGLAPETRVASWQQRLTPYWKRCAGGCHLDRQTDVLLLNAGFVLQDLATGYLGRPKTMTFMYEGAAKPPAVG
;
A
#
# COMPACT_ATOMS: atom_id res chain seq x y z
N MET A 1 15.93 5.04 6.89
CA MET A 1 15.48 5.24 5.50
C MET A 1 13.97 5.08 5.33
N LEU A 2 13.36 3.96 5.72
CA LEU A 2 11.91 3.71 5.63
C LEU A 2 11.06 4.80 6.31
N LYS A 3 11.52 5.33 7.44
CA LYS A 3 10.84 6.42 8.16
C LYS A 3 10.60 7.66 7.29
N LYS A 4 11.57 8.06 6.45
CA LYS A 4 11.43 9.22 5.56
C LYS A 4 10.34 9.01 4.48
N TYR A 5 10.26 7.78 3.94
CA TYR A 5 9.19 7.42 3.01
C TYR A 5 7.82 7.53 3.69
N ARG A 6 7.66 6.89 4.87
CA ARG A 6 6.39 6.99 5.62
C ARG A 6 6.01 8.43 5.91
N GLN A 7 6.94 9.25 6.38
CA GLN A 7 6.67 10.66 6.71
C GLN A 7 6.10 11.44 5.51
N ARG A 8 6.65 11.27 4.31
CA ARG A 8 6.21 12.05 3.15
C ARG A 8 5.02 11.43 2.42
N THR A 9 4.85 10.09 2.46
CA THR A 9 3.77 9.38 1.79
C THR A 9 2.51 9.40 2.62
N VAL A 10 2.59 8.99 3.90
CA VAL A 10 1.43 8.90 4.80
C VAL A 10 0.84 10.28 5.11
N ALA A 11 1.67 11.31 5.25
CA ALA A 11 1.22 12.67 5.51
C ALA A 11 0.35 13.28 4.38
N LYS A 12 0.34 12.69 3.18
CA LYS A 12 -0.53 13.11 2.07
C LYS A 12 -1.98 12.60 2.20
N ALA A 13 -2.22 11.61 3.07
CA ALA A 13 -3.53 10.99 3.24
C ALA A 13 -4.51 11.95 3.92
N ARG A 14 -5.78 11.97 3.44
CA ARG A 14 -6.82 12.89 3.93
C ARG A 14 -8.22 12.32 3.71
N GLY A 15 -9.20 12.86 4.43
CA GLY A 15 -10.61 12.48 4.36
C GLY A 15 -10.85 11.10 4.96
N SER A 16 -11.71 10.33 4.33
CA SER A 16 -11.91 8.91 4.65
C SER A 16 -10.76 8.09 4.09
N VAL A 17 -9.93 7.54 4.96
CA VAL A 17 -8.70 6.81 4.60
C VAL A 17 -8.89 5.31 4.77
N LEU A 18 -8.45 4.54 3.78
CA LEU A 18 -8.33 3.08 3.82
C LEU A 18 -6.86 2.70 3.69
N GLU A 19 -6.26 2.13 4.73
CA GLU A 19 -4.92 1.58 4.68
C GLU A 19 -4.96 0.09 4.37
N LEU A 20 -4.34 -0.31 3.27
CA LEU A 20 -4.14 -1.72 2.90
C LEU A 20 -2.88 -2.26 3.57
N GLY A 21 -3.00 -3.42 4.24
CA GLY A 21 -1.90 -4.04 4.97
C GLY A 21 -1.43 -3.19 6.14
N PHE A 22 -2.34 -2.89 7.03
CA PHE A 22 -2.10 -2.09 8.24
C PHE A 22 -0.96 -2.63 9.11
N GLY A 23 -0.79 -3.94 9.13
CA GLY A 23 0.25 -4.63 9.88
C GLY A 23 0.17 -4.31 11.37
N SER A 24 1.31 -3.96 11.95
CA SER A 24 1.39 -3.55 13.36
C SER A 24 1.11 -2.06 13.60
N GLY A 25 0.51 -1.34 12.65
CA GLY A 25 0.11 0.06 12.80
C GLY A 25 1.26 1.07 12.79
N VAL A 26 2.36 0.74 12.12
CA VAL A 26 3.57 1.58 12.11
C VAL A 26 3.39 2.91 11.38
N ASN A 27 2.32 3.07 10.59
CA ASN A 27 2.01 4.30 9.87
C ASN A 27 1.25 5.31 10.72
N LEU A 28 0.52 4.88 11.76
CA LEU A 28 -0.34 5.75 12.57
C LEU A 28 0.32 7.06 13.05
N PRO A 29 1.60 7.08 13.49
CA PRO A 29 2.25 8.32 13.94
C PRO A 29 2.59 9.33 12.84
N TYR A 30 2.37 8.97 11.57
CA TYR A 30 2.74 9.83 10.43
C TYR A 30 1.55 10.50 9.74
N TYR A 31 0.32 10.12 10.11
CA TYR A 31 -0.87 10.82 9.65
C TYR A 31 -0.98 12.21 10.28
N ASN A 32 -1.49 13.17 9.51
CA ASN A 32 -1.95 14.45 10.08
C ASN A 32 -3.39 14.25 10.59
N PRO A 33 -3.63 14.26 11.91
CA PRO A 33 -4.95 13.95 12.47
C PRO A 33 -6.04 14.96 12.05
N GLU A 34 -5.66 16.20 11.75
CA GLU A 34 -6.60 17.24 11.31
C GLU A 34 -7.18 16.97 9.92
N LEU A 35 -6.50 16.12 9.11
CA LEU A 35 -6.93 15.76 7.78
C LEU A 35 -7.68 14.44 7.70
N ILE A 36 -7.79 13.68 8.81
CA ILE A 36 -8.42 12.36 8.84
C ILE A 36 -9.84 12.47 9.39
N GLU A 37 -10.82 12.20 8.54
CA GLU A 37 -12.24 12.17 8.95
C GLU A 37 -12.64 10.78 9.44
N LYS A 38 -12.24 9.74 8.70
CA LYS A 38 -12.45 8.33 9.02
C LYS A 38 -11.20 7.53 8.67
N TYR A 39 -10.94 6.48 9.41
CA TYR A 39 -9.78 5.65 9.16
C TYR A 39 -10.11 4.16 9.29
N TYR A 40 -9.89 3.44 8.20
CA TYR A 40 -10.10 2.00 8.08
C TYR A 40 -8.75 1.29 7.90
N ALA A 41 -8.49 0.31 8.74
CA ALA A 41 -7.26 -0.49 8.74
C ALA A 41 -7.57 -1.92 8.25
N VAL A 42 -7.15 -2.27 7.03
CA VAL A 42 -7.30 -3.63 6.49
C VAL A 42 -6.06 -4.45 6.80
N GLU A 43 -6.23 -5.55 7.55
CA GLU A 43 -5.17 -6.47 7.92
C GLU A 43 -5.76 -7.86 8.23
N PRO A 44 -5.40 -8.90 7.46
CA PRO A 44 -5.90 -10.26 7.72
C PRO A 44 -5.25 -10.93 8.93
N ASP A 45 -4.01 -10.57 9.29
CA ASP A 45 -3.26 -11.23 10.36
C ASP A 45 -3.62 -10.70 11.74
N GLY A 46 -4.38 -11.48 12.50
CA GLY A 46 -4.74 -11.16 13.88
C GLY A 46 -3.54 -11.03 14.84
N GLY A 47 -2.39 -11.67 14.53
CA GLY A 47 -1.15 -11.52 15.29
C GLY A 47 -0.56 -10.13 15.13
N LEU A 48 -0.53 -9.60 13.91
CA LEU A 48 -0.09 -8.23 13.64
C LEU A 48 -1.04 -7.21 14.28
N LEU A 49 -2.36 -7.45 14.24
CA LEU A 49 -3.36 -6.60 14.90
C LEU A 49 -3.16 -6.55 16.42
N LYS A 50 -2.82 -7.67 17.07
CA LYS A 50 -2.47 -7.68 18.50
C LYS A 50 -1.24 -6.80 18.79
N LEU A 51 -0.22 -6.82 17.92
CA LEU A 51 0.95 -5.95 18.05
C LEU A 51 0.61 -4.47 17.81
N ALA A 52 -0.41 -4.19 16.99
CA ALA A 52 -0.86 -2.85 16.69
C ALA A 52 -1.63 -2.19 17.84
N GLN A 53 -2.22 -2.96 18.77
CA GLN A 53 -3.19 -2.47 19.78
C GLN A 53 -2.70 -1.25 20.56
N LYS A 54 -1.43 -1.23 20.98
CA LYS A 54 -0.86 -0.08 21.70
C LYS A 54 -0.82 1.19 20.87
N ARG A 55 -0.62 1.06 19.55
CA ARG A 55 -0.59 2.20 18.61
C ARG A 55 -2.00 2.65 18.28
N ILE A 56 -2.93 1.72 18.10
CA ILE A 56 -4.36 1.99 17.89
C ILE A 56 -4.90 2.82 19.09
N ASN A 57 -4.63 2.38 20.33
CA ASN A 57 -5.10 3.09 21.53
C ASN A 57 -4.48 4.48 21.72
N LYS A 58 -3.37 4.79 21.05
CA LYS A 58 -2.68 6.09 21.07
C LYS A 58 -3.00 6.95 19.85
N ALA A 59 -3.71 6.42 18.87
CA ALA A 59 -4.05 7.17 17.67
C ALA A 59 -4.93 8.37 18.02
N PRO A 60 -4.69 9.55 17.42
CA PRO A 60 -5.47 10.75 17.70
C PRO A 60 -6.84 10.76 16.99
N PHE A 61 -7.17 9.71 16.26
CA PHE A 61 -8.44 9.48 15.60
C PHE A 61 -8.89 8.02 15.81
N LYS A 62 -10.19 7.76 15.57
CA LYS A 62 -10.73 6.39 15.68
C LYS A 62 -10.16 5.52 14.55
N VAL A 63 -9.58 4.39 14.93
CA VAL A 63 -9.12 3.34 14.00
C VAL A 63 -10.18 2.25 13.93
N GLU A 64 -10.74 2.04 12.75
CA GLU A 64 -11.72 1.00 12.47
C GLU A 64 -10.99 -0.16 11.77
N VAL A 65 -10.83 -1.27 12.50
CA VAL A 65 -10.07 -2.43 12.01
C VAL A 65 -10.99 -3.35 11.23
N LEU A 66 -10.61 -3.63 9.99
CA LEU A 66 -11.22 -4.60 9.10
C LEU A 66 -10.28 -5.81 9.00
N GLN A 67 -10.54 -6.85 9.81
CA GLN A 67 -9.71 -8.07 9.81
C GLN A 67 -10.06 -8.95 8.61
N MET A 68 -9.59 -8.56 7.44
CA MET A 68 -9.83 -9.23 6.16
C MET A 68 -8.70 -8.97 5.16
N GLY A 69 -8.66 -9.75 4.08
CA GLY A 69 -7.79 -9.47 2.93
C GLY A 69 -8.28 -8.26 2.13
N ALA A 70 -7.35 -7.61 1.46
CA ALA A 70 -7.65 -6.45 0.61
C ALA A 70 -8.48 -6.82 -0.64
N GLU A 71 -8.56 -8.09 -0.94
CA GLU A 71 -9.36 -8.67 -2.04
C GLU A 71 -10.87 -8.66 -1.77
N GLN A 72 -11.30 -8.46 -0.51
CA GLN A 72 -12.69 -8.61 -0.08
C GLN A 72 -13.18 -7.44 0.77
N ILE A 73 -12.85 -6.21 0.39
CA ILE A 73 -13.23 -5.00 1.15
C ILE A 73 -14.74 -4.82 1.18
N ILE A 74 -15.32 -4.76 2.40
CA ILE A 74 -16.78 -4.64 2.64
C ILE A 74 -17.29 -3.18 2.69
N LEU A 75 -16.42 -2.20 2.41
CA LEU A 75 -16.82 -0.80 2.36
C LEU A 75 -17.66 -0.52 1.10
N PRO A 76 -18.60 0.46 1.17
CA PRO A 76 -19.38 0.88 0.00
C PRO A 76 -18.51 1.41 -1.13
N ASP A 77 -19.04 1.37 -2.35
CA ASP A 77 -18.49 2.06 -3.50
C ASP A 77 -18.37 3.56 -3.19
N ASP A 78 -17.41 4.25 -3.79
CA ASP A 78 -17.25 5.71 -3.72
C ASP A 78 -17.27 6.28 -2.29
N SER A 79 -16.71 5.56 -1.31
CA SER A 79 -16.75 5.94 0.11
C SER A 79 -15.42 6.45 0.67
N ILE A 80 -14.32 6.25 -0.05
CA ILE A 80 -12.95 6.51 0.41
C ILE A 80 -12.30 7.64 -0.40
N ASP A 81 -11.71 8.60 0.30
CA ASP A 81 -10.96 9.70 -0.32
C ASP A 81 -9.51 9.31 -0.63
N THR A 82 -8.90 8.53 0.28
CA THR A 82 -7.52 8.08 0.14
C THR A 82 -7.38 6.60 0.44
N VAL A 83 -6.91 5.81 -0.51
CA VAL A 83 -6.34 4.48 -0.26
C VAL A 83 -4.84 4.64 -0.08
N LEU A 84 -4.28 4.08 1.00
CA LEU A 84 -2.85 4.06 1.27
C LEU A 84 -2.32 2.63 1.20
N SER A 85 -1.21 2.43 0.51
CA SER A 85 -0.46 1.18 0.54
C SER A 85 1.02 1.41 0.78
N THR A 86 1.58 0.73 1.79
CA THR A 86 3.00 0.84 2.10
C THR A 86 3.62 -0.53 2.34
N TRP A 87 4.44 -1.00 1.39
CA TRP A 87 5.07 -2.33 1.40
C TRP A 87 4.05 -3.46 1.56
N THR A 88 2.91 -3.34 0.90
CA THR A 88 1.78 -4.27 0.98
C THR A 88 1.43 -4.86 -0.38
N LEU A 89 1.34 -4.06 -1.46
CA LEU A 89 1.00 -4.56 -2.79
C LEU A 89 1.95 -5.67 -3.26
N CYS A 90 3.19 -5.67 -2.77
CA CYS A 90 4.15 -6.74 -3.06
C CYS A 90 3.81 -8.07 -2.37
N THR A 91 2.94 -8.10 -1.34
CA THR A 91 2.62 -9.29 -0.53
C THR A 91 1.22 -9.84 -0.75
N ILE A 92 0.27 -9.03 -1.22
CA ILE A 92 -1.13 -9.45 -1.44
C ILE A 92 -1.17 -10.60 -2.45
N PRO A 93 -1.81 -11.75 -2.13
CA PRO A 93 -1.87 -12.90 -3.03
C PRO A 93 -2.53 -12.57 -4.37
N ASP A 94 -3.78 -12.12 -4.35
CA ASP A 94 -4.54 -11.69 -5.52
C ASP A 94 -4.52 -10.15 -5.62
N ILE A 95 -3.44 -9.64 -6.19
CA ILE A 95 -3.23 -8.20 -6.32
C ILE A 95 -4.26 -7.54 -7.25
N GLU A 96 -4.74 -8.27 -8.28
CA GLU A 96 -5.71 -7.74 -9.22
C GLU A 96 -7.05 -7.52 -8.54
N ALA A 97 -7.54 -8.50 -7.78
CA ALA A 97 -8.75 -8.37 -6.96
C ALA A 97 -8.61 -7.23 -5.93
N ALA A 98 -7.47 -7.12 -5.24
CA ALA A 98 -7.24 -6.06 -4.25
C ALA A 98 -7.25 -4.66 -4.88
N LEU A 99 -6.61 -4.49 -6.03
CA LEU A 99 -6.61 -3.21 -6.76
C LEU A 99 -8.00 -2.87 -7.33
N ALA A 100 -8.76 -3.89 -7.77
CA ALA A 100 -10.16 -3.70 -8.18
C ALA A 100 -11.02 -3.20 -7.01
N GLN A 101 -10.85 -3.78 -5.81
CA GLN A 101 -11.53 -3.31 -4.60
C GLN A 101 -11.08 -1.89 -4.21
N ALA A 102 -9.79 -1.62 -4.23
CA ALA A 102 -9.26 -0.27 -3.95
C ALA A 102 -9.86 0.78 -4.90
N ARG A 103 -9.98 0.44 -6.19
CA ARG A 103 -10.61 1.33 -7.18
C ARG A 103 -12.11 1.52 -6.95
N ARG A 104 -12.82 0.44 -6.60
CA ARG A 104 -14.28 0.45 -6.35
C ARG A 104 -14.65 1.37 -5.18
N VAL A 105 -13.90 1.30 -4.09
CA VAL A 105 -14.21 2.10 -2.89
C VAL A 105 -13.76 3.55 -2.98
N LEU A 106 -12.84 3.88 -3.90
CA LEU A 106 -12.38 5.25 -4.09
C LEU A 106 -13.47 6.11 -4.71
N LYS A 107 -13.74 7.26 -4.09
CA LYS A 107 -14.62 8.29 -4.63
C LYS A 107 -14.12 8.82 -5.99
N PRO A 108 -15.00 9.36 -6.83
CA PRO A 108 -14.55 10.22 -7.93
C PRO A 108 -13.64 11.34 -7.41
N GLY A 109 -12.43 11.44 -7.97
CA GLY A 109 -11.40 12.37 -7.49
C GLY A 109 -10.56 11.89 -6.30
N GLY A 110 -10.91 10.76 -5.67
CA GLY A 110 -10.08 10.08 -4.67
C GLY A 110 -8.75 9.60 -5.26
N GLN A 111 -7.84 9.16 -4.39
CA GLN A 111 -6.50 8.76 -4.81
C GLN A 111 -5.98 7.52 -4.06
N LEU A 112 -5.19 6.73 -4.74
CA LEU A 112 -4.34 5.70 -4.14
C LEU A 112 -2.92 6.26 -4.02
N ILE A 113 -2.40 6.30 -2.79
CA ILE A 113 -1.03 6.73 -2.50
C ILE A 113 -0.23 5.49 -2.11
N PHE A 114 0.97 5.35 -2.66
CA PHE A 114 1.74 4.14 -2.42
C PHE A 114 3.23 4.40 -2.24
N VAL A 115 3.86 3.53 -1.47
CA VAL A 115 5.30 3.29 -1.47
C VAL A 115 5.52 1.79 -1.38
N GLU A 116 6.10 1.22 -2.43
CA GLU A 116 6.18 -0.22 -2.62
C GLU A 116 7.57 -0.64 -3.07
N HIS A 117 7.89 -1.84 -2.76
CA HIS A 117 9.06 -2.52 -3.24
C HIS A 117 8.72 -3.29 -4.53
N GLY A 118 9.62 -3.32 -5.50
CA GLY A 118 9.29 -3.99 -6.75
C GLY A 118 10.46 -4.20 -7.71
N LEU A 119 10.13 -4.58 -8.94
CA LEU A 119 11.08 -4.95 -9.98
C LEU A 119 11.96 -3.75 -10.40
N ALA A 120 13.26 -3.95 -10.40
CA ALA A 120 14.23 -2.96 -10.86
C ALA A 120 14.28 -2.90 -12.41
N PRO A 121 14.60 -1.74 -13.00
CA PRO A 121 14.65 -1.58 -14.46
C PRO A 121 15.86 -2.24 -15.12
N GLU A 122 16.93 -2.47 -14.36
CA GLU A 122 18.14 -3.09 -14.91
C GLU A 122 17.94 -4.61 -15.10
N THR A 123 18.07 -5.10 -16.31
CA THR A 123 17.85 -6.51 -16.69
C THR A 123 18.58 -7.50 -15.77
N ARG A 124 19.84 -7.20 -15.42
CA ARG A 124 20.61 -8.07 -14.53
C ARG A 124 20.03 -8.15 -13.12
N VAL A 125 19.57 -7.03 -12.56
CA VAL A 125 18.95 -6.98 -11.24
C VAL A 125 17.59 -7.66 -11.27
N ALA A 126 16.77 -7.35 -12.27
CA ALA A 126 15.46 -7.94 -12.49
C ALA A 126 15.54 -9.48 -12.62
N SER A 127 16.50 -10.01 -13.39
CA SER A 127 16.70 -11.46 -13.50
C SER A 127 17.03 -12.11 -12.17
N TRP A 128 17.81 -11.44 -11.30
CA TRP A 128 18.07 -11.93 -9.95
C TRP A 128 16.83 -11.84 -9.05
N GLN A 129 16.06 -10.76 -9.14
CA GLN A 129 14.80 -10.63 -8.39
C GLN A 129 13.83 -11.75 -8.74
N GLN A 130 13.61 -12.03 -10.04
CA GLN A 130 12.75 -13.11 -10.50
C GLN A 130 13.20 -14.49 -9.98
N ARG A 131 14.51 -14.77 -10.02
CA ARG A 131 15.07 -16.04 -9.51
C ARG A 131 14.94 -16.17 -7.98
N LEU A 132 15.06 -15.06 -7.25
CA LEU A 132 15.00 -15.05 -5.78
C LEU A 132 13.56 -15.05 -5.25
N THR A 133 12.60 -14.50 -5.98
CA THR A 133 11.20 -14.36 -5.55
C THR A 133 10.58 -15.66 -5.03
N PRO A 134 10.71 -16.84 -5.66
CA PRO A 134 10.11 -18.08 -5.16
C PRO A 134 10.59 -18.48 -3.74
N TYR A 135 11.82 -18.17 -3.40
CA TYR A 135 12.42 -18.42 -2.08
C TYR A 135 12.06 -17.31 -1.10
N TRP A 136 12.18 -16.05 -1.55
CA TRP A 136 11.89 -14.87 -0.76
C TRP A 136 10.46 -14.83 -0.22
N LYS A 137 9.48 -15.17 -1.04
CA LYS A 137 8.05 -15.27 -0.65
C LYS A 137 7.83 -16.15 0.58
N ARG A 138 8.60 -17.22 0.75
CA ARG A 138 8.43 -18.17 1.85
C ARG A 138 8.90 -17.61 3.20
N CYS A 139 9.86 -16.70 3.21
CA CYS A 139 10.43 -16.14 4.43
C CYS A 139 10.11 -14.66 4.67
N ALA A 140 9.55 -13.97 3.67
CA ALA A 140 9.25 -12.54 3.73
C ALA A 140 7.74 -12.23 3.58
N GLY A 141 6.89 -13.03 4.24
CA GLY A 141 5.44 -12.76 4.31
C GLY A 141 4.74 -12.69 2.96
N GLY A 142 5.17 -13.47 1.95
CA GLY A 142 4.58 -13.47 0.62
C GLY A 142 5.14 -12.40 -0.33
N CYS A 143 6.14 -11.61 0.07
CA CYS A 143 6.65 -10.50 -0.73
C CYS A 143 7.24 -10.95 -2.07
N HIS A 144 6.77 -10.34 -3.15
CA HIS A 144 7.25 -10.49 -4.52
C HIS A 144 8.28 -9.40 -4.83
N LEU A 145 9.52 -9.79 -5.11
CA LEU A 145 10.60 -8.87 -5.52
C LEU A 145 10.42 -8.37 -6.96
N ASP A 146 9.60 -9.04 -7.74
CA ASP A 146 9.48 -8.94 -9.20
C ASP A 146 8.15 -8.31 -9.67
N ARG A 147 7.38 -7.70 -8.77
CA ARG A 147 6.18 -6.94 -9.14
C ARG A 147 6.56 -5.56 -9.67
N GLN A 148 5.98 -5.19 -10.81
CA GLN A 148 6.05 -3.83 -11.37
C GLN A 148 4.82 -3.06 -10.90
N THR A 149 4.96 -2.27 -9.84
CA THR A 149 3.83 -1.57 -9.20
C THR A 149 3.11 -0.62 -10.15
N ASP A 150 3.84 0.10 -10.99
CA ASP A 150 3.30 0.99 -12.02
C ASP A 150 2.44 0.24 -13.05
N VAL A 151 2.95 -0.87 -13.57
CA VAL A 151 2.22 -1.72 -14.53
C VAL A 151 0.97 -2.33 -13.90
N LEU A 152 1.06 -2.81 -12.64
CA LEU A 152 -0.09 -3.35 -11.92
C LEU A 152 -1.20 -2.30 -11.75
N LEU A 153 -0.85 -1.08 -11.39
CA LEU A 153 -1.80 0.02 -11.23
C LEU A 153 -2.45 0.40 -12.56
N LEU A 154 -1.66 0.51 -13.65
CA LEU A 154 -2.19 0.79 -14.99
C LEU A 154 -3.14 -0.31 -15.47
N ASN A 155 -2.78 -1.59 -15.29
CA ASN A 155 -3.62 -2.73 -15.66
C ASN A 155 -4.92 -2.78 -14.85
N ALA A 156 -4.89 -2.34 -13.59
CA ALA A 156 -6.09 -2.22 -12.76
C ALA A 156 -6.96 -0.99 -13.12
N GLY A 157 -6.58 -0.22 -14.15
CA GLY A 157 -7.32 0.92 -14.65
C GLY A 157 -7.10 2.21 -13.86
N PHE A 158 -6.01 2.32 -13.10
CA PHE A 158 -5.59 3.58 -12.48
C PHE A 158 -4.81 4.46 -13.47
N VAL A 159 -4.86 5.75 -13.26
CA VAL A 159 -4.05 6.76 -13.95
C VAL A 159 -2.98 7.27 -12.97
N LEU A 160 -1.72 7.04 -13.27
CA LEU A 160 -0.61 7.53 -12.46
C LEU A 160 -0.57 9.06 -12.49
N GLN A 161 -0.51 9.69 -11.32
CA GLN A 161 -0.41 11.15 -11.17
C GLN A 161 1.04 11.58 -10.98
N ASP A 162 1.76 10.85 -10.13
CA ASP A 162 3.18 10.96 -9.92
C ASP A 162 3.81 9.57 -9.71
N LEU A 163 5.05 9.44 -10.09
CA LEU A 163 5.83 8.21 -9.88
C LEU A 163 7.30 8.57 -9.72
N ALA A 164 7.86 8.22 -8.58
CA ALA A 164 9.29 8.24 -8.33
C ALA A 164 9.78 6.82 -8.07
N THR A 165 10.91 6.47 -8.67
CA THR A 165 11.55 5.17 -8.46
C THR A 165 13.00 5.34 -8.05
N GLY A 166 13.54 4.36 -7.33
CA GLY A 166 14.94 4.40 -6.93
C GLY A 166 15.30 3.34 -5.90
N TYR A 167 16.56 3.31 -5.56
CA TYR A 167 17.08 2.36 -4.57
C TYR A 167 17.17 2.96 -3.17
N LEU A 168 16.70 2.21 -2.17
CA LEU A 168 16.94 2.53 -0.77
C LEU A 168 18.40 2.31 -0.34
N GLY A 169 19.11 1.43 -1.05
CA GLY A 169 20.48 1.04 -0.68
C GLY A 169 20.92 -0.28 -1.31
N ARG A 170 21.61 -1.10 -0.56
CA ARG A 170 22.10 -2.43 -1.02
C ARG A 170 21.54 -3.54 -0.12
N PRO A 171 21.34 -4.75 -0.64
CA PRO A 171 21.53 -5.18 -2.04
C PRO A 171 20.46 -4.65 -2.97
N LYS A 172 20.81 -4.32 -4.22
CA LYS A 172 19.91 -3.77 -5.24
C LYS A 172 18.67 -4.65 -5.48
N THR A 173 18.81 -5.96 -5.41
CA THR A 173 17.72 -6.93 -5.60
C THR A 173 16.58 -6.81 -4.57
N MET A 174 16.79 -6.13 -3.46
CA MET A 174 15.81 -6.03 -2.37
C MET A 174 15.39 -4.60 -2.05
N THR A 175 15.90 -3.61 -2.76
CA THR A 175 15.77 -2.20 -2.33
C THR A 175 15.26 -1.25 -3.39
N PHE A 176 14.79 -1.77 -4.54
CA PHE A 176 14.17 -0.93 -5.54
C PHE A 176 12.74 -0.58 -5.14
N MET A 177 12.43 0.70 -5.16
CA MET A 177 11.19 1.27 -4.63
C MET A 177 10.41 2.02 -5.72
N TYR A 178 9.10 1.93 -5.61
CA TYR A 178 8.13 2.75 -6.31
C TYR A 178 7.39 3.61 -5.28
N GLU A 179 7.30 4.90 -5.50
CA GLU A 179 6.55 5.82 -4.66
C GLU A 179 5.76 6.76 -5.55
N GLY A 180 4.50 6.98 -5.23
CA GLY A 180 3.67 7.83 -6.05
C GLY A 180 2.21 7.89 -5.61
N ALA A 181 1.42 8.44 -6.52
CA ALA A 181 -0.03 8.48 -6.41
C ALA A 181 -0.69 8.10 -7.74
N ALA A 182 -1.86 7.47 -7.64
CA ALA A 182 -2.68 7.11 -8.78
C ALA A 182 -4.15 7.43 -8.50
N LYS A 183 -4.95 7.67 -9.54
CA LYS A 183 -6.39 7.95 -9.41
C LYS A 183 -7.21 6.98 -10.26
N PRO A 184 -8.44 6.69 -9.87
CA PRO A 184 -9.39 6.14 -10.81
C PRO A 184 -9.48 7.01 -12.07
N PRO A 185 -9.80 6.47 -13.25
CA PRO A 185 -10.06 7.28 -14.43
C PRO A 185 -11.21 8.25 -14.17
N ALA A 186 -11.18 9.42 -14.78
CA ALA A 186 -12.31 10.35 -14.73
C ALA A 186 -13.56 9.64 -15.29
N VAL A 187 -14.65 9.70 -14.55
CA VAL A 187 -15.95 9.27 -15.08
C VAL A 187 -16.36 10.33 -16.10
N GLY A 188 -16.45 9.93 -17.38
CA GLY A 188 -16.87 10.79 -18.48
C GLY A 188 -18.36 11.12 -18.42
#